data_91420f3e8b5d0cd4ccc78bce3edb7ae0
#
_entry.id   91420f3e8b5d0cd4ccc78bce3edb7ae0
#
_cell.length_a   1.000
_cell.length_b   1.000
_cell.length_c   1.000
_cell.angle_alpha   90.00
_cell.angle_beta   90.00
_cell.angle_gamma   90.00
#
_symmetry.space_group_name_H-M   'P 1'
#
loop_
_entity.id
_entity.type
_entity.pdbx_description
1 polymer ?
#
loop_
_entity_poly.entity_id
_entity_poly.type
_entity_poly.pdbx_seq_one_letter_code
_entity_poly.pdbx_strand_id
1 'polypeptide(L)'
;MGRMFALSLKQPWAALLAHGLKTIEVRRWKPTRHGHILIHAARVSDERPEAWAHVPPEVLPAAQLMGGIVGAGDLSFNYVTYRTLAAFTADQGRHLNEPAWFEEPVLYGFVFSNLRVLPYRRYPGWMRFFKVEDQTPRQQSGTAVSE
;
A
#
# COMPACT_ATOMS: atom_id res chain seq x y z
N MET A 1 -15.55 -8.90 -12.61
CA MET A 1 -15.18 -8.82 -12.87
C MET A 1 -14.35 -7.91 -13.20
N GLY A 2 -14.04 -7.38 -13.13
CA GLY A 2 -13.13 -6.34 -13.47
C GLY A 2 -11.72 -6.65 -13.12
N ARG A 3 -10.89 -5.82 -13.63
CA ARG A 3 -9.51 -5.85 -13.27
C ARG A 3 -9.31 -5.12 -11.98
N MET A 4 -8.47 -5.65 -11.16
CA MET A 4 -8.02 -4.99 -9.96
C MET A 4 -6.54 -4.72 -10.09
N PHE A 5 -6.11 -3.60 -9.54
CA PHE A 5 -4.69 -3.25 -9.52
C PHE A 5 -4.23 -3.14 -8.09
N ALA A 6 -2.99 -3.48 -7.87
CA ALA A 6 -2.37 -3.44 -6.55
C ALA A 6 -1.09 -2.65 -6.59
N LEU A 7 -0.69 -2.18 -5.43
CA LEU A 7 0.60 -1.53 -5.21
C LEU A 7 1.30 -2.30 -4.10
N SER A 8 2.55 -2.68 -4.34
CA SER A 8 3.32 -3.43 -3.35
C SER A 8 4.10 -2.48 -2.47
N LEU A 9 3.98 -2.67 -1.16
CA LEU A 9 4.74 -1.89 -0.18
C LEU A 9 5.49 -2.86 0.73
N LYS A 10 6.72 -2.49 1.08
CA LYS A 10 7.47 -3.23 2.10
C LYS A 10 6.78 -3.04 3.45
N GLN A 11 6.75 -4.10 4.25
CA GLN A 11 6.27 -3.97 5.61
C GLN A 11 7.28 -3.17 6.43
N PRO A 12 6.85 -2.37 7.39
CA PRO A 12 5.49 -2.31 7.94
C PRO A 12 4.55 -1.36 7.19
N TRP A 13 5.02 -0.76 6.09
CA TRP A 13 4.27 0.29 5.39
C TRP A 13 2.94 -0.21 4.85
N ALA A 14 2.89 -1.47 4.39
CA ALA A 14 1.64 -2.03 3.89
C ALA A 14 0.59 -2.10 5.00
N ALA A 15 0.97 -2.58 6.18
CA ALA A 15 0.05 -2.66 7.31
C ALA A 15 -0.35 -1.28 7.81
N LEU A 16 0.60 -0.35 7.88
CA LEU A 16 0.30 1.01 8.32
C LEU A 16 -0.69 1.68 7.39
N LEU A 17 -0.55 1.47 6.09
CA LEU A 17 -1.48 2.02 5.11
C LEU A 17 -2.85 1.35 5.21
N ALA A 18 -2.89 0.02 5.25
CA ALA A 18 -4.16 -0.71 5.31
C ALA A 18 -4.95 -0.35 6.57
N HIS A 19 -4.26 -0.09 7.68
CA HIS A 19 -4.92 0.27 8.94
C HIS A 19 -5.21 1.77 9.04
N GLY A 20 -4.88 2.56 8.03
CA GLY A 20 -5.18 3.99 8.02
C GLY A 20 -4.28 4.84 8.91
N LEU A 21 -3.22 4.27 9.46
CA LEU A 21 -2.26 5.01 10.26
C LEU A 21 -1.34 5.85 9.40
N LYS A 22 -1.17 5.43 8.17
CA LYS A 22 -0.47 6.15 7.12
C LYS A 22 -1.48 6.34 6.00
N THR A 23 -1.54 7.53 5.42
CA THR A 23 -2.52 7.83 4.36
C THR A 23 -1.87 8.30 3.07
N ILE A 24 -0.57 8.60 3.09
CA ILE A 24 0.17 8.99 1.90
C ILE A 24 1.37 8.04 1.74
N GLU A 25 1.47 7.43 0.56
CA GLU A 25 2.63 6.62 0.19
C GLU A 25 3.53 7.44 -0.71
N VAL A 26 4.83 7.48 -0.42
CA VAL A 26 5.78 8.35 -1.11
C VAL A 26 6.58 7.53 -2.12
N ARG A 27 6.64 8.02 -3.35
CA ARG A 27 7.37 7.37 -4.43
C ARG A 27 8.12 8.41 -5.26
N ARG A 28 9.08 7.94 -6.04
CA ARG A 28 9.85 8.83 -6.95
C ARG A 28 9.15 9.04 -8.27
N TRP A 29 8.06 8.38 -8.52
CA TRP A 29 7.34 8.43 -9.79
C TRP A 29 5.89 8.82 -9.55
N LYS A 30 5.26 9.40 -10.57
CA LYS A 30 3.87 9.84 -10.47
C LYS A 30 2.94 8.65 -10.58
N PRO A 31 1.82 8.67 -9.84
CA PRO A 31 0.85 7.58 -10.00
C PRO A 31 0.23 7.64 -11.39
N THR A 32 0.13 6.47 -12.02
CA THR A 32 -0.49 6.33 -13.34
C THR A 32 -1.90 5.80 -13.25
N ARG A 33 -2.37 5.52 -12.04
CA ARG A 33 -3.72 5.03 -11.80
C ARG A 33 -4.32 5.73 -10.60
N HIS A 34 -5.63 5.68 -10.50
CA HIS A 34 -6.37 6.18 -9.34
C HIS A 34 -7.60 5.29 -9.14
N GLY A 35 -8.32 5.50 -8.04
CA GLY A 35 -9.48 4.70 -7.71
C GLY A 35 -9.09 3.54 -6.81
N HIS A 36 -9.81 2.44 -6.92
CA HIS A 36 -9.63 1.30 -6.04
C HIS A 36 -8.29 0.61 -6.28
N ILE A 37 -7.48 0.50 -5.23
CA ILE A 37 -6.17 -0.12 -5.29
C ILE A 37 -6.04 -1.10 -4.13
N LEU A 38 -5.61 -2.32 -4.45
CA LEU A 38 -5.28 -3.30 -3.43
C LEU A 38 -3.89 -3.00 -2.86
N ILE A 39 -3.72 -3.27 -1.58
CA ILE A 39 -2.45 -3.07 -0.90
C ILE A 39 -1.79 -4.43 -0.76
N HIS A 40 -0.61 -4.56 -1.34
CA HIS A 40 0.17 -5.79 -1.33
C HIS A 40 1.38 -5.60 -0.40
N ALA A 41 1.63 -6.57 0.45
CA ALA A 41 2.82 -6.58 1.30
C ALA A 41 3.92 -7.32 0.56
N ALA A 42 5.04 -6.65 0.33
CA ALA A 42 6.17 -7.23 -0.38
C ALA A 42 6.79 -8.36 0.43
N ARG A 43 7.59 -9.20 -0.23
CA ARG A 43 8.25 -10.32 0.42
C ARG A 43 9.44 -9.89 1.27
N VAL A 44 9.94 -8.68 1.04
CA VAL A 44 11.09 -8.13 1.77
C VAL A 44 10.59 -6.94 2.56
N SER A 45 10.91 -6.88 3.84
CA SER A 45 10.48 -5.78 4.70
C SER A 45 11.49 -4.64 4.67
N ASP A 46 11.03 -3.46 5.07
CA ASP A 46 11.89 -2.34 5.39
C ASP A 46 12.48 -2.64 6.75
N GLU A 47 13.80 -2.62 6.86
CA GLU A 47 14.45 -3.00 8.10
C GLU A 47 14.86 -1.80 8.96
N ARG A 48 14.55 -0.59 8.51
CA ARG A 48 14.90 0.61 9.28
C ARG A 48 14.05 0.68 10.55
N PRO A 49 14.69 0.83 11.72
CA PRO A 49 13.93 0.91 12.97
C PRO A 49 12.90 2.02 12.98
N GLU A 50 13.17 3.14 12.30
CA GLU A 50 12.26 4.27 12.23
C GLU A 50 10.93 3.89 11.60
N ALA A 51 10.95 2.94 10.64
CA ALA A 51 9.71 2.48 10.03
C ALA A 51 8.87 1.70 11.04
N TRP A 52 9.51 0.79 11.77
CA TRP A 52 8.81 -0.08 12.71
C TRP A 52 8.36 0.64 13.97
N ALA A 53 8.97 1.78 14.28
CA ALA A 53 8.59 2.58 15.44
C ALA A 53 7.16 3.09 15.35
N HIS A 54 6.59 3.15 14.14
CA HIS A 54 5.21 3.62 13.95
C HIS A 54 4.17 2.52 14.17
N VAL A 55 4.59 1.28 14.39
CA VAL A 55 3.65 0.15 14.46
C VAL A 55 3.16 -0.02 15.88
N PRO A 56 1.86 0.18 16.16
CA PRO A 56 1.35 -0.11 17.50
C PRO A 56 1.33 -1.62 17.73
N PRO A 57 1.36 -2.05 19.00
CA PRO A 57 1.41 -3.49 19.31
C PRO A 57 0.27 -4.29 18.66
N GLU A 58 -0.92 -3.72 18.57
CA GLU A 58 -2.07 -4.45 18.01
C GLU A 58 -1.96 -4.62 16.49
N VAL A 59 -1.12 -3.85 15.83
CA VAL A 59 -0.93 -3.95 14.37
C VAL A 59 0.30 -4.80 14.03
N LEU A 60 1.15 -5.07 15.01
CA LEU A 60 2.39 -5.79 14.76
C LEU A 60 2.20 -7.14 14.05
N PRO A 61 1.21 -7.97 14.43
CA PRO A 61 1.02 -9.23 13.71
C PRO A 61 0.73 -9.02 12.22
N ALA A 62 -0.09 -8.02 11.89
CA ALA A 62 -0.41 -7.71 10.50
C ALA A 62 0.83 -7.22 9.74
N ALA A 63 1.70 -6.49 10.42
CA ALA A 63 2.93 -5.95 9.80
C ALA A 63 3.96 -7.04 9.48
N GLN A 64 3.73 -8.26 9.95
CA GLN A 64 4.63 -9.39 9.68
C GLN A 64 4.14 -10.28 8.55
N LEU A 65 2.96 -9.98 7.97
CA LEU A 65 2.46 -10.72 6.82
C LEU A 65 3.19 -10.24 5.56
N MET A 66 3.73 -11.16 4.80
CA MET A 66 4.55 -10.85 3.63
C MET A 66 4.06 -11.61 2.42
N GLY A 67 4.30 -11.04 1.25
CA GLY A 67 4.05 -11.74 -0.01
C GLY A 67 2.58 -11.93 -0.34
N GLY A 68 1.72 -10.98 0.01
CA GLY A 68 0.30 -11.14 -0.26
C GLY A 68 -0.48 -9.85 -0.13
N ILE A 69 -1.74 -9.92 -0.53
CA ILE A 69 -2.68 -8.82 -0.42
C ILE A 69 -3.13 -8.71 1.03
N VAL A 70 -3.08 -7.51 1.59
CA VAL A 70 -3.41 -7.29 3.00
C VAL A 70 -4.46 -6.21 3.21
N GLY A 71 -4.79 -5.44 2.18
CA GLY A 71 -5.76 -4.37 2.34
C GLY A 71 -6.14 -3.74 1.02
N ALA A 72 -6.90 -2.66 1.11
CA ALA A 72 -7.34 -1.89 -0.05
C ALA A 72 -7.62 -0.46 0.36
N GLY A 73 -7.63 0.42 -0.62
CA GLY A 73 -8.02 1.80 -0.43
C GLY A 73 -8.32 2.45 -1.74
N ASP A 74 -8.75 3.71 -1.68
CA ASP A 74 -9.01 4.50 -2.86
C ASP A 74 -7.89 5.50 -3.03
N LEU A 75 -7.22 5.43 -4.17
CA LEU A 75 -6.14 6.35 -4.51
C LEU A 75 -6.73 7.55 -5.22
N SER A 76 -6.44 8.72 -4.68
CA SER A 76 -6.92 9.99 -5.24
C SER A 76 -6.29 10.23 -6.61
N PHE A 77 -7.09 10.82 -7.51
CA PHE A 77 -6.57 11.31 -8.77
C PHE A 77 -5.51 12.39 -8.54
N ASN A 78 -5.67 13.17 -7.49
CA ASN A 78 -4.74 14.27 -7.16
C ASN A 78 -3.67 13.75 -6.22
N TYR A 79 -2.42 13.82 -6.66
CA TYR A 79 -1.27 13.45 -5.85
C TYR A 79 -0.55 14.70 -5.38
N VAL A 80 0.30 14.55 -4.39
CA VAL A 80 1.10 15.66 -3.86
C VAL A 80 2.49 15.60 -4.49
N THR A 81 3.04 16.77 -4.78
CA THR A 81 4.41 16.86 -5.29
C THR A 81 5.26 17.54 -4.22
N TYR A 82 6.27 16.84 -3.74
CA TYR A 82 7.19 17.37 -2.73
C TYR A 82 8.49 17.78 -3.40
N ARG A 83 8.70 19.09 -3.51
CA ARG A 83 9.92 19.62 -4.13
C ARG A 83 10.90 20.17 -3.11
N THR A 84 10.50 20.28 -1.86
CA THR A 84 11.36 20.83 -0.81
C THR A 84 11.26 19.96 0.44
N LEU A 85 12.31 19.98 1.23
CA LEU A 85 12.32 19.31 2.52
C LEU A 85 11.20 19.84 3.41
N ALA A 86 10.95 21.15 3.36
CA ALA A 86 9.92 21.76 4.21
C ALA A 86 8.53 21.21 3.87
N ALA A 87 8.19 21.12 2.59
CA ALA A 87 6.89 20.60 2.17
C ALA A 87 6.75 19.12 2.56
N PHE A 88 7.81 18.35 2.37
CA PHE A 88 7.82 16.93 2.72
C PHE A 88 7.62 16.75 4.22
N THR A 89 8.36 17.49 5.02
CA THR A 89 8.28 17.40 6.48
C THR A 89 6.92 17.86 7.00
N ALA A 90 6.30 18.84 6.35
CA ALA A 90 4.99 19.33 6.77
C ALA A 90 3.92 18.24 6.68
N ASP A 91 4.09 17.25 5.80
CA ASP A 91 3.15 16.15 5.64
C ASP A 91 3.58 14.89 6.38
N GLN A 92 4.57 14.98 7.25
CA GLN A 92 5.12 13.79 7.92
C GLN A 92 4.06 12.98 8.65
N GLY A 93 3.08 13.66 9.26
CA GLY A 93 2.00 12.95 9.96
C GLY A 93 1.18 12.05 9.06
N ARG A 94 1.19 12.31 7.76
CA ARG A 94 0.43 11.50 6.79
C ARG A 94 1.26 10.44 6.12
N HIS A 95 2.53 10.71 5.78
CA HIS A 95 3.37 9.71 5.11
C HIS A 95 4.28 8.95 6.05
N LEU A 96 4.54 9.47 7.25
CA LEU A 96 5.35 8.84 8.29
C LEU A 96 6.82 8.64 7.91
N ASN A 97 7.29 9.29 6.85
CA ASN A 97 8.69 9.20 6.46
C ASN A 97 9.52 10.19 7.26
N GLU A 98 10.76 9.79 7.57
CA GLU A 98 11.69 10.69 8.24
C GLU A 98 12.09 11.82 7.31
N PRO A 99 12.30 13.04 7.82
CA PRO A 99 12.74 14.14 6.98
C PRO A 99 14.02 13.81 6.19
N ALA A 100 14.91 13.05 6.80
CA ALA A 100 16.17 12.68 6.16
C ALA A 100 15.98 11.79 4.92
N TRP A 101 14.78 11.23 4.72
CA TRP A 101 14.50 10.38 3.57
C TRP A 101 14.01 11.18 2.37
N PHE A 102 13.92 12.49 2.49
CA PHE A 102 13.57 13.31 1.35
C PHE A 102 14.68 13.23 0.30
N GLU A 103 14.28 13.09 -0.96
CA GLU A 103 15.21 12.99 -2.08
C GLU A 103 14.89 14.05 -3.11
N GLU A 104 15.91 14.79 -3.48
CA GLU A 104 15.78 15.75 -4.56
C GLU A 104 15.88 15.05 -5.89
N PRO A 105 15.28 15.59 -6.95
CA PRO A 105 14.61 16.90 -6.98
C PRO A 105 13.16 16.85 -6.52
N VAL A 106 12.54 15.69 -6.45
CA VAL A 106 11.11 15.62 -6.19
C VAL A 106 10.70 14.23 -5.72
N LEU A 107 9.72 14.19 -4.82
CA LEU A 107 9.02 12.96 -4.47
C LEU A 107 7.52 13.21 -4.66
N TYR A 108 6.78 12.12 -4.84
CA TYR A 108 5.35 12.19 -5.08
C TYR A 108 4.60 11.46 -3.97
N GLY A 109 3.54 12.10 -3.46
CA GLY A 109 2.70 11.52 -2.44
C GLY A 109 1.41 10.98 -3.04
N PHE A 110 1.21 9.67 -2.89
CA PHE A 110 0.00 8.97 -3.33
C PHE A 110 -1.00 9.05 -2.18
N VAL A 111 -2.08 9.78 -2.37
CA VAL A 111 -3.04 10.07 -1.31
C VAL A 111 -4.16 9.06 -1.32
N PHE A 112 -4.31 8.33 -0.23
CA PHE A 112 -5.32 7.28 -0.09
C PHE A 112 -6.43 7.68 0.87
N SER A 113 -7.61 7.13 0.63
CA SER A 113 -8.75 7.23 1.52
C SER A 113 -9.48 5.89 1.53
N ASN A 114 -10.48 5.75 2.40
CA ASN A 114 -11.26 4.53 2.52
C ASN A 114 -10.36 3.29 2.67
N LEU A 115 -9.32 3.45 3.49
CA LEU A 115 -8.37 2.38 3.74
C LEU A 115 -8.98 1.31 4.61
N ARG A 116 -8.72 0.05 4.29
CA ARG A 116 -9.27 -1.06 5.05
C ARG A 116 -8.38 -2.28 4.95
N VAL A 117 -8.39 -3.07 6.00
CA VAL A 117 -7.69 -4.34 6.04
C VAL A 117 -8.56 -5.38 5.34
N LEU A 118 -7.92 -6.24 4.56
CA LEU A 118 -8.57 -7.39 3.93
C LEU A 118 -7.94 -8.66 4.46
N PRO A 119 -8.64 -9.79 4.41
CA PRO A 119 -8.03 -11.07 4.75
C PRO A 119 -6.81 -11.30 3.90
N TYR A 120 -5.74 -11.80 4.50
CA TYR A 120 -4.50 -12.05 3.79
C TYR A 120 -4.73 -13.04 2.66
N ARG A 121 -4.18 -12.72 1.48
CA ARG A 121 -4.24 -13.59 0.32
C ARG A 121 -2.88 -13.60 -0.35
N ARG A 122 -2.23 -14.74 -0.31
CA ARG A 122 -0.92 -14.88 -0.92
C ARG A 122 -1.00 -14.52 -2.41
N TYR A 123 -0.07 -13.68 -2.86
CA TYR A 123 -0.07 -13.22 -4.24
C TYR A 123 1.30 -12.67 -4.59
N PRO A 124 1.85 -13.00 -5.76
CA PRO A 124 3.16 -12.44 -6.13
C PRO A 124 3.05 -10.96 -6.41
N GLY A 125 4.04 -10.21 -5.96
CA GLY A 125 4.09 -8.76 -6.20
C GLY A 125 4.80 -8.45 -7.50
N TRP A 126 4.68 -7.19 -7.91
CA TRP A 126 5.36 -6.67 -9.07
C TRP A 126 5.66 -5.21 -8.84
N MET A 127 6.39 -4.59 -9.78
CA MET A 127 6.77 -3.20 -9.68
C MET A 127 5.59 -2.30 -9.97
N ARG A 128 5.56 -1.15 -9.29
CA ARG A 128 4.56 -0.10 -9.49
C ARG A 128 3.16 -0.71 -9.35
N PHE A 129 2.23 -0.30 -10.21
CA PHE A 129 0.90 -0.89 -10.18
C PHE A 129 0.88 -2.16 -11.00
N PHE A 130 0.27 -3.20 -10.47
CA PHE A 130 0.18 -4.47 -11.20
C PHE A 130 -1.22 -5.03 -11.09
N LYS A 131 -1.60 -5.76 -12.12
CA LYS A 131 -2.93 -6.34 -12.22
C LYS A 131 -3.03 -7.57 -11.34
N VAL A 132 -4.15 -7.69 -10.64
CA VAL A 132 -4.42 -8.82 -9.76
C VAL A 132 -5.61 -9.57 -10.32
N GLU A 133 -5.46 -10.91 -10.39
CA GLU A 133 -6.53 -11.76 -10.83
C GLU A 133 -7.62 -11.82 -9.77
N ASP A 134 -8.85 -11.77 -10.23
CA ASP A 134 -9.98 -11.96 -9.35
C ASP A 134 -10.04 -13.43 -8.97
N GLN A 135 -9.93 -13.71 -7.67
CA GLN A 135 -9.94 -15.07 -7.18
C GLN A 135 -11.23 -15.42 -6.47
N THR A 136 -12.27 -14.66 -6.74
CA THR A 136 -13.59 -15.05 -6.27
C THR A 136 -13.91 -16.44 -6.82
N PRO A 137 -14.33 -17.38 -5.97
CA PRO A 137 -14.67 -18.72 -6.45
C PRO A 137 -15.77 -18.65 -7.50
N ARG A 138 -15.56 -19.37 -8.53
CA ARG A 138 -16.56 -19.34 -9.53
C ARG A 138 -17.64 -20.16 -9.16
N GLN A 139 -17.74 -20.23 -8.64
CA GLN A 139 -18.24 -20.92 -8.30
C GLN A 139 -18.84 -21.42 -8.58
N GLN A 140 -18.78 -21.60 -8.16
CA GLN A 140 -18.65 -22.03 -8.33
C GLN A 140 -18.99 -22.45 -8.98
N SER A 141 -19.27 -22.68 -9.15
CA SER A 141 -19.17 -23.19 -9.86
C SER A 141 -19.14 -23.71 -10.15
N GLY A 142 -19.45 -24.07 -9.76
CA GLY A 142 -19.19 -24.70 -10.16
C GLY A 142 -19.18 -25.27 -10.05
N THR A 143 -19.40 -25.61 -9.71
CA THR A 143 -19.25 -26.14 -9.84
C THR A 143 -19.57 -26.59 -9.79
N ALA A 144 -20.00 -26.80 -9.64
CA ALA A 144 -20.14 -27.08 -9.85
C ALA A 144 -20.34 -27.65 -9.94
N VAL A 145 -20.78 -27.97 -9.71
CA VAL A 145 -20.71 -28.36 -10.06
C VAL A 145 -20.85 -28.83 -10.00
N SER A 146 -21.23 -29.19 -9.93
CA SER A 146 -21.11 -29.40 -10.11
C SER A 146 -21.13 -29.66 -10.13
N GLU A 147 -21.60 -29.82 -9.98
CA GLU A 147 -21.40 -29.70 -10.12
C GLU A 147 -21.35 -29.73 -10.04
#